data_da4f84d45eff2235c3f60ad2a3a84519
#
_entry.id   da4f84d45eff2235c3f60ad2a3a84519
#
_cell.length_a   1.000
_cell.length_b   1.000
_cell.length_c   1.000
_cell.angle_alpha   90.00
_cell.angle_beta   90.00
_cell.angle_gamma   90.00
#
_symmetry.space_group_name_H-M   'P 1'
#
loop_
_entity.id
_entity.type
_entity.pdbx_description
1 polymer ?
#
loop_
_entity_poly.entity_id
_entity_poly.type
_entity_poly.pdbx_seq_one_letter_code
_entity_poly.pdbx_strand_id
1 'polypeptide(L)'
;MGKRSRQRKIQRSERESALQQSAVAATLQQARTLHTGGRLTDAEALYRDLLRKVPDHPEALHLLGVIRLQRGDAEQAVSLMLRASSLAPDNAPTQANLGSALLTLRRWEEALARYDQALRLNPKFVGVYHNRGTALQMLGRHTEAAQCFERLRESMPEGDFVLGNLCHSRGYVCDWRGFDTDTPALVSAVRAGRRAARPFGFLAVSASGAEQLQCARTYCAQAVPSIPTPLWNGVRYEHDRIRIAYVSADFRDHVVSHLMAPIYEGHDSRRFQTIGIGVAAGDESAVAVRARRSLEQFVDAAGLSDADVAKKLCELEVDIAIDLTGYTLGGRPGIFAYRPAAVQVSYLGYPGTTGASYMDYVLADPYVIPPASQSFHTEKAVYLPETFQANDERRSVMAGGTAPRSRATLGLAEETIVLCCFNNSYKLNPPLFEAWMSVLRMVPATVLWLLATEPGMEARLRDEALRRGIPATRLIFAPRVPYEEHLARLSHADLYLDTVPFNGGASTSDALWAGVPVVTCAGEAFAARMSGSLLSAVGLPELITNSLDGYTDMVRDLATDVNRLAQYKARLLRQRGNTALFDAQRFCRHLELAYQGMWERSQRGQPPASFAVEPLPVGASAGIAP
;
A
#
# COMPACT_ATOMS: atom_id res chain seq x y z
N MET A 1 -65.98 -45.89 2.54
CA MET A 1 -65.36 -45.20 1.33
C MET A 1 -64.24 -44.23 1.66
N GLY A 2 -64.08 -43.73 2.87
CA GLY A 2 -63.11 -42.64 3.18
C GLY A 2 -61.61 -42.99 3.19
N LYS A 3 -61.18 -44.20 3.65
CA LYS A 3 -59.76 -44.55 3.82
C LYS A 3 -59.00 -44.68 2.48
N ARG A 4 -59.58 -45.32 1.48
CA ARG A 4 -58.96 -45.49 0.13
C ARG A 4 -58.82 -44.15 -0.65
N SER A 5 -59.78 -43.23 -0.49
CA SER A 5 -59.71 -41.90 -1.08
C SER A 5 -58.63 -41.04 -0.46
N ARG A 6 -58.46 -41.11 0.87
CA ARG A 6 -57.38 -40.40 1.60
C ARG A 6 -55.98 -40.91 1.25
N GLN A 7 -55.84 -42.23 1.10
CA GLN A 7 -54.57 -42.85 0.73
C GLN A 7 -54.14 -42.50 -0.73
N ARG A 8 -55.08 -42.45 -1.66
CA ARG A 8 -54.83 -41.98 -3.05
C ARG A 8 -54.44 -40.51 -3.11
N LYS A 9 -55.02 -39.63 -2.29
CA LYS A 9 -54.64 -38.23 -2.18
C LYS A 9 -53.21 -38.07 -1.64
N ILE A 10 -52.82 -38.84 -0.62
CA ILE A 10 -51.47 -38.82 -0.05
C ILE A 10 -50.47 -39.30 -1.11
N GLN A 11 -50.68 -40.43 -1.77
CA GLN A 11 -49.81 -40.95 -2.84
C GLN A 11 -49.68 -39.98 -4.04
N ARG A 12 -50.75 -39.28 -4.40
CA ARG A 12 -50.69 -38.28 -5.45
C ARG A 12 -49.88 -37.06 -5.04
N SER A 13 -50.04 -36.56 -3.82
CA SER A 13 -49.26 -35.47 -3.24
C SER A 13 -47.77 -35.83 -3.12
N GLU A 14 -47.45 -37.03 -2.67
CA GLU A 14 -46.06 -37.53 -2.61
C GLU A 14 -45.42 -37.65 -3.98
N ARG A 15 -46.16 -38.12 -5.00
CA ARG A 15 -45.68 -38.23 -6.38
C ARG A 15 -45.49 -36.85 -7.01
N GLU A 16 -46.36 -35.90 -6.77
CA GLU A 16 -46.25 -34.50 -7.24
C GLU A 16 -45.04 -33.82 -6.57
N SER A 17 -44.82 -34.01 -5.28
CA SER A 17 -43.66 -33.52 -4.54
C SER A 17 -42.34 -34.13 -5.07
N ALA A 18 -42.30 -35.44 -5.32
CA ALA A 18 -41.11 -36.10 -5.90
C ALA A 18 -40.76 -35.60 -7.32
N LEU A 19 -41.79 -35.38 -8.15
CA LEU A 19 -41.61 -34.80 -9.50
C LEU A 19 -41.09 -33.36 -9.43
N GLN A 20 -41.58 -32.57 -8.51
CA GLN A 20 -41.15 -31.20 -8.27
C GLN A 20 -39.70 -31.16 -7.79
N GLN A 21 -39.31 -32.02 -6.82
CA GLN A 21 -37.94 -32.15 -6.34
C GLN A 21 -36.97 -32.60 -7.46
N SER A 22 -37.39 -33.55 -8.30
CA SER A 22 -36.61 -33.98 -9.49
C SER A 22 -36.39 -32.84 -10.51
N ALA A 23 -37.42 -32.05 -10.78
CA ALA A 23 -37.33 -30.89 -11.67
C ALA A 23 -36.43 -29.79 -11.12
N VAL A 24 -36.47 -29.54 -9.79
CA VAL A 24 -35.58 -28.61 -9.10
C VAL A 24 -34.14 -29.07 -9.22
N ALA A 25 -33.85 -30.36 -8.95
CA ALA A 25 -32.51 -30.92 -9.06
C ALA A 25 -31.96 -30.85 -10.48
N ALA A 26 -32.77 -31.14 -11.50
CA ALA A 26 -32.40 -31.04 -12.91
C ALA A 26 -32.06 -29.58 -13.31
N THR A 27 -32.90 -28.62 -12.91
CA THR A 27 -32.67 -27.20 -13.18
C THR A 27 -31.37 -26.71 -12.50
N LEU A 28 -31.14 -27.11 -11.25
CA LEU A 28 -29.93 -26.77 -10.51
C LEU A 28 -28.69 -27.32 -11.19
N GLN A 29 -28.72 -28.59 -11.62
CA GLN A 29 -27.60 -29.20 -12.32
C GLN A 29 -27.30 -28.52 -13.65
N GLN A 30 -28.33 -28.18 -14.43
CA GLN A 30 -28.18 -27.42 -15.67
C GLN A 30 -27.56 -26.05 -15.42
N ALA A 31 -28.03 -25.31 -14.40
CA ALA A 31 -27.49 -24.02 -14.01
C ALA A 31 -26.00 -24.13 -13.59
N ARG A 32 -25.62 -25.16 -12.84
CA ARG A 32 -24.22 -25.44 -12.46
C ARG A 32 -23.34 -25.69 -13.69
N THR A 33 -23.81 -26.49 -14.65
CA THR A 33 -23.08 -26.75 -15.89
C THR A 33 -22.85 -25.46 -16.68
N LEU A 34 -23.84 -24.60 -16.80
CA LEU A 34 -23.71 -23.30 -17.44
C LEU A 34 -22.77 -22.38 -16.68
N HIS A 35 -22.85 -22.37 -15.35
CA HIS A 35 -21.98 -21.56 -14.50
C HIS A 35 -20.51 -21.98 -14.66
N THR A 36 -20.20 -23.28 -14.55
CA THR A 36 -18.83 -23.80 -14.74
C THR A 36 -18.31 -23.61 -16.18
N GLY A 37 -19.23 -23.60 -17.16
CA GLY A 37 -18.94 -23.27 -18.56
C GLY A 37 -18.82 -21.77 -18.88
N GLY A 38 -18.85 -20.89 -17.85
CA GLY A 38 -18.70 -19.44 -18.02
C GLY A 38 -19.93 -18.72 -18.58
N ARG A 39 -21.05 -19.42 -18.82
CA ARG A 39 -22.32 -18.84 -19.30
C ARG A 39 -23.11 -18.22 -18.14
N LEU A 40 -22.52 -17.20 -17.52
CA LEU A 40 -23.02 -16.63 -16.26
C LEU A 40 -24.45 -16.07 -16.36
N THR A 41 -24.80 -15.45 -17.49
CA THR A 41 -26.15 -14.88 -17.71
C THR A 41 -27.23 -15.95 -17.74
N ASP A 42 -26.97 -17.05 -18.43
CA ASP A 42 -27.91 -18.16 -18.55
C ASP A 42 -28.03 -18.92 -17.21
N ALA A 43 -26.90 -19.13 -16.53
CA ALA A 43 -26.91 -19.73 -15.19
C ALA A 43 -27.70 -18.90 -14.19
N GLU A 44 -27.51 -17.57 -14.20
CA GLU A 44 -28.23 -16.65 -13.34
C GLU A 44 -29.75 -16.70 -13.58
N ALA A 45 -30.18 -16.74 -14.84
CA ALA A 45 -31.59 -16.84 -15.18
C ALA A 45 -32.21 -18.12 -14.58
N LEU A 46 -31.51 -19.25 -14.67
CA LEU A 46 -31.99 -20.51 -14.11
C LEU A 46 -32.00 -20.51 -12.58
N TYR A 47 -30.98 -19.95 -11.90
CA TYR A 47 -31.00 -19.82 -10.46
C TYR A 47 -32.16 -18.93 -9.99
N ARG A 48 -32.42 -17.82 -10.68
CA ARG A 48 -33.58 -16.95 -10.37
C ARG A 48 -34.91 -17.63 -10.61
N ASP A 49 -35.06 -18.43 -11.68
CA ASP A 49 -36.27 -19.19 -11.93
C ASP A 49 -36.51 -20.24 -10.83
N LEU A 50 -35.45 -20.94 -10.41
CA LEU A 50 -35.48 -21.88 -9.30
C LEU A 50 -35.92 -21.19 -8.00
N LEU A 51 -35.33 -20.03 -7.67
CA LEU A 51 -35.67 -19.28 -6.46
C LEU A 51 -37.08 -18.66 -6.48
N ARG A 52 -37.66 -18.42 -7.65
CA ARG A 52 -39.10 -18.07 -7.75
C ARG A 52 -39.99 -19.23 -7.33
N LYS A 53 -39.57 -20.47 -7.60
CA LYS A 53 -40.34 -21.70 -7.27
C LYS A 53 -40.05 -22.18 -5.85
N VAL A 54 -38.81 -22.08 -5.41
CA VAL A 54 -38.32 -22.49 -4.09
C VAL A 54 -37.46 -21.36 -3.52
N PRO A 55 -38.07 -20.34 -2.89
CA PRO A 55 -37.38 -19.12 -2.45
C PRO A 55 -36.23 -19.36 -1.47
N ASP A 56 -36.33 -20.42 -0.63
CA ASP A 56 -35.35 -20.77 0.40
C ASP A 56 -34.46 -21.96 0.00
N HIS A 57 -34.12 -22.09 -1.30
CA HIS A 57 -33.21 -23.11 -1.75
C HIS A 57 -31.75 -22.70 -1.48
N PRO A 58 -31.04 -23.27 -0.48
CA PRO A 58 -29.77 -22.72 -0.01
C PRO A 58 -28.65 -22.75 -1.06
N GLU A 59 -28.57 -23.83 -1.85
CA GLU A 59 -27.54 -23.94 -2.89
C GLU A 59 -27.78 -22.95 -4.06
N ALA A 60 -29.02 -22.71 -4.45
CA ALA A 60 -29.32 -21.73 -5.50
C ALA A 60 -29.03 -20.30 -5.04
N LEU A 61 -29.33 -19.97 -3.78
CA LEU A 61 -28.97 -18.69 -3.17
C LEU A 61 -27.44 -18.50 -3.14
N HIS A 62 -26.72 -19.52 -2.69
CA HIS A 62 -25.25 -19.51 -2.65
C HIS A 62 -24.65 -19.29 -4.05
N LEU A 63 -25.05 -20.10 -5.05
CA LEU A 63 -24.46 -20.03 -6.39
C LEU A 63 -24.87 -18.76 -7.15
N LEU A 64 -26.06 -18.22 -6.92
CA LEU A 64 -26.45 -16.91 -7.41
C LEU A 64 -25.57 -15.82 -6.77
N GLY A 65 -25.29 -15.91 -5.46
CA GLY A 65 -24.35 -15.04 -4.76
C GLY A 65 -22.94 -15.10 -5.34
N VAL A 66 -22.46 -16.29 -5.73
CA VAL A 66 -21.16 -16.44 -6.42
C VAL A 66 -21.16 -15.68 -7.76
N ILE A 67 -22.23 -15.80 -8.56
CA ILE A 67 -22.34 -15.03 -9.82
C ILE A 67 -22.34 -13.52 -9.56
N ARG A 68 -23.05 -13.06 -8.50
CA ARG A 68 -23.03 -11.64 -8.12
C ARG A 68 -21.63 -11.15 -7.79
N LEU A 69 -20.88 -11.94 -7.00
CA LEU A 69 -19.49 -11.62 -6.66
C LEU A 69 -18.60 -11.55 -7.91
N GLN A 70 -18.74 -12.51 -8.83
CA GLN A 70 -17.98 -12.54 -10.08
C GLN A 70 -18.30 -11.33 -10.99
N ARG A 71 -19.50 -10.75 -10.87
CA ARG A 71 -19.91 -9.52 -11.58
C ARG A 71 -19.59 -8.23 -10.84
N GLY A 72 -18.89 -8.32 -9.69
CA GLY A 72 -18.50 -7.17 -8.89
C GLY A 72 -19.58 -6.65 -7.93
N ASP A 73 -20.76 -7.30 -7.85
CA ASP A 73 -21.85 -6.92 -6.95
C ASP A 73 -21.69 -7.68 -5.61
N ALA A 74 -20.69 -7.26 -4.83
CA ALA A 74 -20.34 -7.93 -3.58
C ALA A 74 -21.41 -7.77 -2.48
N GLU A 75 -22.13 -6.64 -2.43
CA GLU A 75 -23.21 -6.42 -1.45
C GLU A 75 -24.36 -7.39 -1.68
N GLN A 76 -24.80 -7.56 -2.91
CA GLN A 76 -25.85 -8.49 -3.24
C GLN A 76 -25.40 -9.94 -3.05
N ALA A 77 -24.10 -10.24 -3.30
CA ALA A 77 -23.50 -11.54 -3.00
C ALA A 77 -23.56 -11.85 -1.52
N VAL A 78 -23.17 -10.91 -0.64
CA VAL A 78 -23.24 -11.06 0.82
C VAL A 78 -24.68 -11.32 1.28
N SER A 79 -25.65 -10.54 0.79
CA SER A 79 -27.07 -10.72 1.15
C SER A 79 -27.59 -12.13 0.83
N LEU A 80 -27.33 -12.60 -0.41
CA LEU A 80 -27.74 -13.94 -0.85
C LEU A 80 -27.04 -15.06 -0.08
N MET A 81 -25.73 -14.93 0.15
CA MET A 81 -24.94 -15.95 0.85
C MET A 81 -25.21 -15.98 2.35
N LEU A 82 -25.56 -14.86 3.00
CA LEU A 82 -26.04 -14.83 4.38
C LEU A 82 -27.33 -15.63 4.53
N ARG A 83 -28.28 -15.44 3.61
CA ARG A 83 -29.50 -16.22 3.59
C ARG A 83 -29.23 -17.70 3.34
N ALA A 84 -28.35 -18.04 2.41
CA ALA A 84 -27.92 -19.42 2.16
C ALA A 84 -27.29 -20.04 3.41
N SER A 85 -26.41 -19.30 4.10
CA SER A 85 -25.72 -19.71 5.33
C SER A 85 -26.69 -19.92 6.49
N SER A 86 -27.76 -19.14 6.61
CA SER A 86 -28.79 -19.35 7.66
C SER A 86 -29.60 -20.60 7.43
N LEU A 87 -29.81 -21.00 6.18
CA LEU A 87 -30.58 -22.19 5.80
C LEU A 87 -29.73 -23.47 5.84
N ALA A 88 -28.41 -23.35 5.57
CA ALA A 88 -27.45 -24.46 5.58
C ALA A 88 -26.13 -24.03 6.25
N PRO A 89 -26.09 -23.91 7.59
CA PRO A 89 -24.93 -23.38 8.33
C PRO A 89 -23.68 -24.26 8.22
N ASP A 90 -23.84 -25.55 7.95
CA ASP A 90 -22.74 -26.52 7.86
C ASP A 90 -22.16 -26.67 6.44
N ASN A 91 -22.49 -25.77 5.53
CA ASN A 91 -21.94 -25.79 4.19
C ASN A 91 -20.63 -24.99 4.12
N ALA A 92 -19.49 -25.67 4.17
CA ALA A 92 -18.17 -25.06 4.14
C ALA A 92 -17.92 -24.17 2.90
N PRO A 93 -18.28 -24.57 1.65
CA PRO A 93 -18.20 -23.70 0.48
C PRO A 93 -18.99 -22.39 0.61
N THR A 94 -20.20 -22.43 1.18
CA THR A 94 -21.00 -21.21 1.40
C THR A 94 -20.32 -20.27 2.36
N GLN A 95 -19.77 -20.76 3.48
CA GLN A 95 -19.01 -19.95 4.43
C GLN A 95 -17.77 -19.34 3.77
N ALA A 96 -17.02 -20.11 3.00
CA ALA A 96 -15.81 -19.65 2.31
C ALA A 96 -16.13 -18.54 1.30
N ASN A 97 -17.17 -18.71 0.47
CA ASN A 97 -17.54 -17.72 -0.54
C ASN A 97 -18.16 -16.46 0.07
N LEU A 98 -18.93 -16.60 1.17
CA LEU A 98 -19.40 -15.46 1.97
C LEU A 98 -18.20 -14.68 2.53
N GLY A 99 -17.19 -15.37 3.06
CA GLY A 99 -15.94 -14.77 3.49
C GLY A 99 -15.24 -13.98 2.36
N SER A 100 -15.23 -14.52 1.13
CA SER A 100 -14.64 -13.86 -0.03
C SER A 100 -15.43 -12.62 -0.45
N ALA A 101 -16.75 -12.64 -0.41
CA ALA A 101 -17.58 -11.47 -0.66
C ALA A 101 -17.38 -10.38 0.40
N LEU A 102 -17.29 -10.75 1.68
CA LEU A 102 -16.99 -9.83 2.78
C LEU A 102 -15.57 -9.23 2.67
N LEU A 103 -14.59 -10.04 2.24
CA LEU A 103 -13.22 -9.59 2.00
C LEU A 103 -13.18 -8.50 0.90
N THR A 104 -13.95 -8.69 -0.18
CA THR A 104 -14.09 -7.70 -1.25
C THR A 104 -14.68 -6.38 -0.72
N LEU A 105 -15.62 -6.44 0.20
CA LEU A 105 -16.21 -5.28 0.88
C LEU A 105 -15.34 -4.72 2.02
N ARG A 106 -14.11 -5.22 2.21
CA ARG A 106 -13.19 -4.83 3.30
C ARG A 106 -13.76 -5.05 4.72
N ARG A 107 -14.75 -5.94 4.86
CA ARG A 107 -15.33 -6.38 6.14
C ARG A 107 -14.49 -7.54 6.69
N TRP A 108 -13.23 -7.22 7.04
CA TRP A 108 -12.17 -8.23 7.24
C TRP A 108 -12.39 -9.15 8.43
N GLU A 109 -12.87 -8.63 9.58
CA GLU A 109 -13.19 -9.43 10.77
C GLU A 109 -14.31 -10.42 10.48
N GLU A 110 -15.35 -9.98 9.79
CA GLU A 110 -16.45 -10.84 9.41
C GLU A 110 -16.01 -11.90 8.39
N ALA A 111 -15.19 -11.52 7.42
CA ALA A 111 -14.60 -12.45 6.46
C ALA A 111 -13.79 -13.53 7.20
N LEU A 112 -12.93 -13.13 8.15
CA LEU A 112 -12.13 -14.04 8.97
C LEU A 112 -12.99 -15.03 9.74
N ALA A 113 -14.07 -14.56 10.39
CA ALA A 113 -15.00 -15.41 11.11
C ALA A 113 -15.66 -16.49 10.19
N ARG A 114 -15.96 -16.12 8.93
CA ARG A 114 -16.51 -17.05 7.94
C ARG A 114 -15.47 -18.08 7.47
N TYR A 115 -14.23 -17.66 7.25
CA TYR A 115 -13.14 -18.58 6.91
C TYR A 115 -12.84 -19.54 8.05
N ASP A 116 -12.84 -19.07 9.30
CA ASP A 116 -12.65 -19.92 10.48
C ASP A 116 -13.78 -20.97 10.59
N GLN A 117 -15.03 -20.59 10.28
CA GLN A 117 -16.15 -21.54 10.23
C GLN A 117 -15.98 -22.55 9.09
N ALA A 118 -15.58 -22.11 7.89
CA ALA A 118 -15.34 -23.00 6.77
C ALA A 118 -14.24 -24.04 7.08
N LEU A 119 -13.18 -23.65 7.77
CA LEU A 119 -12.09 -24.54 8.20
C LEU A 119 -12.48 -25.47 9.35
N ARG A 120 -13.38 -25.05 10.26
CA ARG A 120 -13.95 -25.97 11.26
C ARG A 120 -14.77 -27.08 10.59
N LEU A 121 -15.55 -26.73 9.57
CA LEU A 121 -16.38 -27.68 8.82
C LEU A 121 -15.54 -28.59 7.92
N ASN A 122 -14.51 -28.06 7.30
CA ASN A 122 -13.59 -28.79 6.44
C ASN A 122 -12.13 -28.33 6.65
N PRO A 123 -11.38 -28.94 7.57
CA PRO A 123 -9.98 -28.58 7.84
C PRO A 123 -9.03 -28.74 6.65
N LYS A 124 -9.41 -29.51 5.62
CA LYS A 124 -8.64 -29.73 4.40
C LYS A 124 -8.99 -28.77 3.26
N PHE A 125 -9.79 -27.74 3.52
CA PHE A 125 -10.20 -26.78 2.50
C PHE A 125 -9.06 -25.79 2.20
N VAL A 126 -8.04 -26.24 1.47
CA VAL A 126 -6.78 -25.53 1.19
C VAL A 126 -7.01 -24.13 0.61
N GLY A 127 -7.97 -23.97 -0.32
CA GLY A 127 -8.25 -22.68 -0.98
C GLY A 127 -8.67 -21.55 -0.02
N VAL A 128 -9.16 -21.89 1.19
CA VAL A 128 -9.54 -20.90 2.20
C VAL A 128 -8.33 -20.22 2.83
N TYR A 129 -7.20 -20.91 2.95
CA TYR A 129 -6.00 -20.37 3.61
C TYR A 129 -5.45 -19.13 2.92
N HIS A 130 -5.55 -19.03 1.59
CA HIS A 130 -5.11 -17.83 0.87
C HIS A 130 -5.88 -16.58 1.30
N ASN A 131 -7.20 -16.64 1.23
CA ASN A 131 -8.07 -15.50 1.54
C ASN A 131 -8.09 -15.20 3.05
N ARG A 132 -8.02 -16.25 3.89
CA ARG A 132 -7.87 -16.09 5.34
C ARG A 132 -6.55 -15.39 5.68
N GLY A 133 -5.45 -15.81 5.08
CA GLY A 133 -4.14 -15.15 5.24
C GLY A 133 -4.18 -13.69 4.80
N THR A 134 -4.85 -13.39 3.69
CA THR A 134 -5.06 -12.01 3.22
C THR A 134 -5.89 -11.20 4.22
N ALA A 135 -7.01 -11.73 4.74
CA ALA A 135 -7.80 -11.04 5.76
C ALA A 135 -6.98 -10.74 7.02
N LEU A 136 -6.17 -11.71 7.46
CA LEU A 136 -5.27 -11.54 8.61
C LEU A 136 -4.19 -10.48 8.37
N GLN A 137 -3.63 -10.39 7.15
CA GLN A 137 -2.70 -9.31 6.78
C GLN A 137 -3.39 -7.94 6.88
N MET A 138 -4.63 -7.82 6.39
CA MET A 138 -5.40 -6.57 6.47
C MET A 138 -5.71 -6.15 7.91
N LEU A 139 -5.82 -7.13 8.82
CA LEU A 139 -6.03 -6.93 10.26
C LEU A 139 -4.72 -6.74 11.06
N GLY A 140 -3.55 -6.72 10.39
CA GLY A 140 -2.25 -6.64 11.06
C GLY A 140 -1.84 -7.92 11.82
N ARG A 141 -2.57 -9.04 11.67
CA ARG A 141 -2.30 -10.32 12.36
C ARG A 141 -1.27 -11.16 11.58
N HIS A 142 -0.08 -10.59 11.40
CA HIS A 142 0.92 -11.13 10.47
C HIS A 142 1.49 -12.51 10.87
N THR A 143 1.58 -12.82 12.16
CA THR A 143 2.00 -14.17 12.61
C THR A 143 1.03 -15.25 12.13
N GLU A 144 -0.27 -15.01 12.26
CA GLU A 144 -1.30 -15.97 11.84
C GLU A 144 -1.44 -16.00 10.31
N ALA A 145 -1.23 -14.86 9.64
CA ALA A 145 -1.18 -14.80 8.18
C ALA A 145 -0.03 -15.66 7.64
N ALA A 146 1.17 -15.57 8.23
CA ALA A 146 2.32 -16.40 7.86
C ALA A 146 1.99 -17.90 8.00
N GLN A 147 1.35 -18.31 9.09
CA GLN A 147 0.92 -19.71 9.29
C GLN A 147 -0.07 -20.19 8.20
N CYS A 148 -0.97 -19.32 7.73
CA CYS A 148 -1.86 -19.65 6.63
C CYS A 148 -1.08 -19.89 5.33
N PHE A 149 -0.13 -19.00 5.01
CA PHE A 149 0.67 -19.12 3.80
C PHE A 149 1.68 -20.27 3.88
N GLU A 150 2.20 -20.61 5.06
CA GLU A 150 3.01 -21.82 5.27
C GLU A 150 2.23 -23.08 4.90
N ARG A 151 1.02 -23.25 5.45
CA ARG A 151 0.15 -24.38 5.12
C ARG A 151 -0.25 -24.42 3.63
N LEU A 152 -0.50 -23.25 3.06
CA LEU A 152 -0.83 -23.17 1.63
C LEU A 152 0.36 -23.57 0.77
N ARG A 153 1.59 -23.14 1.12
CA ARG A 153 2.82 -23.49 0.44
C ARG A 153 3.10 -24.99 0.45
N GLU A 154 2.82 -25.68 1.57
CA GLU A 154 2.97 -27.14 1.66
C GLU A 154 2.12 -27.89 0.63
N SER A 155 0.91 -27.37 0.34
CA SER A 155 -0.05 -27.97 -0.59
C SER A 155 0.07 -27.44 -2.01
N MET A 156 0.50 -26.20 -2.18
CA MET A 156 0.61 -25.46 -3.44
C MET A 156 1.91 -24.64 -3.48
N PRO A 157 3.08 -25.26 -3.62
CA PRO A 157 4.39 -24.58 -3.54
C PRO A 157 4.55 -23.42 -4.53
N GLU A 158 3.95 -23.54 -5.71
CA GLU A 158 3.99 -22.54 -6.79
C GLU A 158 2.68 -21.74 -6.92
N GLY A 159 1.84 -21.75 -5.89
CA GLY A 159 0.58 -21.01 -5.89
C GLY A 159 0.81 -19.49 -6.02
N ASP A 160 -0.09 -18.82 -6.75
CA ASP A 160 -0.03 -17.39 -7.00
C ASP A 160 0.12 -16.60 -5.70
N PHE A 161 1.16 -15.76 -5.62
CA PHE A 161 1.50 -14.88 -4.49
C PHE A 161 1.75 -15.56 -3.13
N VAL A 162 1.78 -16.88 -3.06
CA VAL A 162 1.93 -17.61 -1.77
C VAL A 162 3.27 -17.29 -1.13
N LEU A 163 4.37 -17.47 -1.87
CA LEU A 163 5.71 -17.23 -1.35
C LEU A 163 5.93 -15.75 -0.97
N GLY A 164 5.50 -14.83 -1.82
CA GLY A 164 5.63 -13.40 -1.55
C GLY A 164 4.81 -12.94 -0.33
N ASN A 165 3.58 -13.43 -0.18
CA ASN A 165 2.75 -13.12 0.99
C ASN A 165 3.34 -13.74 2.27
N LEU A 166 3.93 -14.94 2.20
CA LEU A 166 4.64 -15.57 3.31
C LEU A 166 5.84 -14.72 3.75
N CYS A 167 6.73 -14.39 2.81
CA CYS A 167 7.92 -13.56 3.08
C CYS A 167 7.52 -12.20 3.68
N HIS A 168 6.49 -11.56 3.13
CA HIS A 168 6.02 -10.27 3.59
C HIS A 168 5.42 -10.35 5.01
N SER A 169 4.59 -11.37 5.29
CA SER A 169 4.01 -11.56 6.63
C SER A 169 5.08 -11.88 7.67
N ARG A 170 6.07 -12.72 7.33
CA ARG A 170 7.22 -13.01 8.20
C ARG A 170 8.07 -11.76 8.43
N GLY A 171 8.25 -10.92 7.41
CA GLY A 171 8.96 -9.65 7.50
C GLY A 171 8.36 -8.71 8.54
N TYR A 172 7.03 -8.58 8.58
CA TYR A 172 6.34 -7.75 9.59
C TYR A 172 6.64 -8.16 11.03
N VAL A 173 6.84 -9.44 11.28
CA VAL A 173 7.11 -9.96 12.63
C VAL A 173 8.58 -10.28 12.87
N CYS A 174 9.48 -9.90 11.97
CA CYS A 174 10.90 -10.23 11.99
C CYS A 174 11.16 -11.74 12.17
N ASP A 175 10.34 -12.58 11.54
CA ASP A 175 10.55 -14.02 11.48
C ASP A 175 11.40 -14.35 10.24
N TRP A 176 12.70 -14.47 10.45
CA TRP A 176 13.68 -14.67 9.37
C TRP A 176 13.96 -16.13 9.05
N ARG A 177 13.15 -17.07 9.56
CA ARG A 177 13.27 -18.49 9.18
C ARG A 177 13.11 -18.65 7.67
N GLY A 178 14.05 -19.32 7.04
CA GLY A 178 14.06 -19.54 5.60
C GLY A 178 14.45 -18.31 4.77
N PHE A 179 14.90 -17.20 5.35
CA PHE A 179 15.28 -15.99 4.59
C PHE A 179 16.26 -16.30 3.46
N ASP A 180 17.32 -17.09 3.75
CA ASP A 180 18.38 -17.41 2.78
C ASP A 180 17.94 -18.36 1.66
N THR A 181 16.80 -19.04 1.80
CA THR A 181 16.21 -19.92 0.78
C THR A 181 15.02 -19.30 0.09
N ASP A 182 14.12 -18.67 0.84
CA ASP A 182 12.87 -18.16 0.33
C ASP A 182 13.05 -16.86 -0.46
N THR A 183 13.97 -15.99 -0.03
CA THR A 183 14.26 -14.73 -0.73
C THR A 183 14.84 -14.97 -2.13
N PRO A 184 15.91 -15.78 -2.32
CA PRO A 184 16.40 -16.10 -3.66
C PRO A 184 15.37 -16.84 -4.52
N ALA A 185 14.58 -17.75 -3.94
CA ALA A 185 13.52 -18.46 -4.65
C ALA A 185 12.43 -17.49 -5.14
N LEU A 186 12.05 -16.51 -4.31
CA LEU A 186 11.08 -15.48 -4.68
C LEU A 186 11.59 -14.60 -5.82
N VAL A 187 12.84 -14.13 -5.75
CA VAL A 187 13.50 -13.36 -6.80
C VAL A 187 13.56 -14.16 -8.11
N SER A 188 13.96 -15.43 -8.06
CA SER A 188 14.00 -16.31 -9.23
C SER A 188 12.61 -16.49 -9.85
N ALA A 189 11.58 -16.66 -9.04
CA ALA A 189 10.20 -16.78 -9.49
C ALA A 189 9.70 -15.50 -10.20
N VAL A 190 10.05 -14.32 -9.66
CA VAL A 190 9.72 -13.03 -10.27
C VAL A 190 10.46 -12.86 -11.60
N ARG A 191 11.76 -13.18 -11.67
CA ARG A 191 12.54 -13.15 -12.93
C ARG A 191 11.94 -14.06 -14.00
N ALA A 192 11.40 -15.21 -13.60
CA ALA A 192 10.70 -16.13 -14.50
C ALA A 192 9.29 -15.66 -14.90
N GLY A 193 8.84 -14.47 -14.49
CA GLY A 193 7.52 -13.93 -14.80
C GLY A 193 6.38 -14.62 -14.07
N ARG A 194 6.65 -15.37 -13.00
CA ARG A 194 5.61 -16.02 -12.18
C ARG A 194 4.91 -15.00 -11.27
N ARG A 195 3.65 -15.25 -10.96
CA ARG A 195 2.85 -14.45 -9.99
C ARG A 195 3.27 -14.78 -8.56
N ALA A 196 4.53 -14.46 -8.22
CA ALA A 196 5.14 -14.87 -6.96
C ALA A 196 5.04 -13.82 -5.86
N ALA A 197 5.04 -12.52 -6.20
CA ALA A 197 5.00 -11.41 -5.24
C ALA A 197 4.06 -10.29 -5.67
N ARG A 198 3.51 -9.57 -4.68
CA ARG A 198 2.88 -8.27 -4.90
C ARG A 198 3.97 -7.19 -4.92
N PRO A 199 3.88 -6.15 -5.77
CA PRO A 199 4.95 -5.17 -5.97
C PRO A 199 5.40 -4.49 -4.69
N PHE A 200 4.48 -4.04 -3.83
CA PHE A 200 4.83 -3.34 -2.60
C PHE A 200 5.68 -4.19 -1.65
N GLY A 201 5.29 -5.45 -1.40
CA GLY A 201 6.08 -6.36 -0.57
C GLY A 201 7.44 -6.70 -1.17
N PHE A 202 7.54 -6.70 -2.50
CA PHE A 202 8.77 -7.00 -3.23
C PHE A 202 9.82 -5.88 -3.17
N LEU A 203 9.42 -4.63 -2.88
CA LEU A 203 10.35 -3.52 -2.65
C LEU A 203 11.35 -3.79 -1.51
N ALA A 204 10.92 -4.54 -0.49
CA ALA A 204 11.77 -4.93 0.63
C ALA A 204 12.64 -6.17 0.34
N VAL A 205 12.44 -6.83 -0.81
CA VAL A 205 13.13 -8.07 -1.21
C VAL A 205 14.26 -7.79 -2.18
N SER A 206 14.04 -6.92 -3.16
CA SER A 206 15.02 -6.65 -4.22
C SER A 206 15.23 -5.16 -4.46
N ALA A 207 16.51 -4.76 -4.57
CA ALA A 207 16.93 -3.42 -5.00
C ALA A 207 17.03 -3.28 -6.53
N SER A 208 16.81 -4.36 -7.31
CA SER A 208 16.95 -4.33 -8.77
C SER A 208 15.71 -3.71 -9.44
N GLY A 209 15.94 -2.65 -10.23
CA GLY A 209 14.90 -1.99 -11.01
C GLY A 209 14.23 -2.93 -12.03
N ALA A 210 15.02 -3.80 -12.67
CA ALA A 210 14.52 -4.78 -13.63
C ALA A 210 13.57 -5.81 -12.98
N GLU A 211 13.92 -6.30 -11.79
CA GLU A 211 13.08 -7.25 -11.04
C GLU A 211 11.79 -6.60 -10.53
N GLN A 212 11.88 -5.36 -10.05
CA GLN A 212 10.69 -4.61 -9.61
C GLN A 212 9.75 -4.34 -10.78
N LEU A 213 10.27 -3.97 -11.96
CA LEU A 213 9.47 -3.81 -13.17
C LEU A 213 8.80 -5.11 -13.59
N GLN A 214 9.53 -6.25 -13.58
CA GLN A 214 8.96 -7.55 -13.90
C GLN A 214 7.84 -7.93 -12.93
N CYS A 215 8.05 -7.73 -11.63
CA CYS A 215 7.04 -7.96 -10.60
C CYS A 215 5.79 -7.09 -10.84
N ALA A 216 5.97 -5.80 -11.11
CA ALA A 216 4.89 -4.85 -11.34
C ALA A 216 4.08 -5.21 -12.60
N ARG A 217 4.73 -5.54 -13.72
CA ARG A 217 4.07 -5.98 -14.96
C ARG A 217 3.23 -7.24 -14.75
N THR A 218 3.80 -8.23 -14.09
CA THR A 218 3.11 -9.50 -13.80
C THR A 218 1.88 -9.26 -12.91
N TYR A 219 2.02 -8.41 -11.88
CA TYR A 219 0.91 -8.06 -11.00
C TYR A 219 -0.16 -7.23 -11.71
N CYS A 220 0.23 -6.23 -12.50
CA CYS A 220 -0.69 -5.38 -13.27
C CYS A 220 -1.55 -6.22 -14.22
N ALA A 221 -0.93 -7.15 -14.96
CA ALA A 221 -1.65 -8.05 -15.87
C ALA A 221 -2.65 -8.98 -15.14
N GLN A 222 -2.41 -9.28 -13.85
CA GLN A 222 -3.34 -10.06 -13.04
C GLN A 222 -4.44 -9.18 -12.42
N ALA A 223 -4.08 -7.99 -11.93
CA ALA A 223 -5.03 -7.07 -11.29
C ALA A 223 -6.01 -6.47 -12.31
N VAL A 224 -5.56 -6.27 -13.55
CA VAL A 224 -6.36 -5.76 -14.68
C VAL A 224 -6.17 -6.70 -15.87
N PRO A 225 -6.81 -7.88 -15.87
CA PRO A 225 -6.60 -8.93 -16.87
C PRO A 225 -7.08 -8.54 -18.28
N SER A 226 -8.01 -7.61 -18.39
CA SER A 226 -8.39 -6.99 -19.65
C SER A 226 -8.50 -5.48 -19.45
N ILE A 227 -7.75 -4.72 -20.25
CA ILE A 227 -7.85 -3.26 -20.24
C ILE A 227 -9.18 -2.88 -20.88
N PRO A 228 -10.07 -2.18 -20.17
CA PRO A 228 -11.35 -1.78 -20.72
C PRO A 228 -11.16 -0.72 -21.83
N THR A 229 -12.21 -0.50 -22.62
CA THR A 229 -12.20 0.60 -23.58
C THR A 229 -12.01 1.93 -22.83
N PRO A 230 -11.06 2.78 -23.26
CA PRO A 230 -10.83 4.08 -22.64
C PRO A 230 -12.11 4.91 -22.57
N LEU A 231 -12.37 5.53 -21.43
CA LEU A 231 -13.50 6.44 -21.28
C LEU A 231 -13.18 7.82 -21.85
N TRP A 232 -11.92 8.29 -21.67
CA TRP A 232 -11.46 9.48 -22.35
C TRP A 232 -11.32 9.19 -23.86
N ASN A 233 -12.08 9.91 -24.66
CA ASN A 233 -12.24 9.70 -26.10
C ASN A 233 -11.35 10.60 -26.97
N GLY A 234 -10.32 11.23 -26.38
CA GLY A 234 -9.41 12.15 -27.08
C GLY A 234 -9.87 13.62 -27.10
N VAL A 235 -10.97 13.94 -26.42
CA VAL A 235 -11.42 15.34 -26.27
C VAL A 235 -10.37 16.13 -25.50
N ARG A 236 -10.06 17.31 -26.03
CA ARG A 236 -9.24 18.31 -25.34
C ARG A 236 -10.17 19.35 -24.77
N TYR A 237 -10.15 19.44 -23.45
CA TYR A 237 -10.97 20.42 -22.76
C TYR A 237 -10.32 21.80 -22.89
N GLU A 238 -11.16 22.82 -23.11
CA GLU A 238 -10.75 24.24 -23.18
C GLU A 238 -11.14 24.93 -21.86
N HIS A 239 -10.54 24.47 -20.76
CA HIS A 239 -10.79 25.04 -19.45
C HIS A 239 -9.91 26.27 -19.20
N ASP A 240 -10.43 27.27 -18.49
CA ASP A 240 -9.64 28.43 -18.02
C ASP A 240 -8.55 28.00 -17.02
N ARG A 241 -8.78 26.88 -16.32
CA ARG A 241 -7.89 26.30 -15.31
C ARG A 241 -7.69 24.82 -15.55
N ILE A 242 -6.46 24.33 -15.37
CA ILE A 242 -6.17 22.90 -15.46
C ILE A 242 -6.85 22.16 -14.29
N ARG A 243 -7.71 21.18 -14.59
CA ARG A 243 -8.41 20.36 -13.58
C ARG A 243 -7.56 19.17 -13.17
N ILE A 244 -7.11 19.18 -11.91
CA ILE A 244 -6.26 18.13 -11.34
C ILE A 244 -7.09 17.32 -10.35
N ALA A 245 -7.17 16.01 -10.56
CA ALA A 245 -7.79 15.09 -9.60
C ALA A 245 -6.74 14.27 -8.85
N TYR A 246 -6.69 14.43 -7.54
CA TYR A 246 -5.90 13.61 -6.63
C TYR A 246 -6.73 12.41 -6.16
N VAL A 247 -6.41 11.22 -6.68
CA VAL A 247 -7.09 9.98 -6.35
C VAL A 247 -6.31 9.27 -5.25
N SER A 248 -6.92 9.07 -4.10
CA SER A 248 -6.22 8.49 -2.94
C SER A 248 -7.14 7.66 -2.04
N ALA A 249 -6.59 6.57 -1.51
CA ALA A 249 -7.19 5.82 -0.39
C ALA A 249 -6.88 6.46 0.97
N ASP A 250 -6.07 7.51 1.02
CA ASP A 250 -5.40 7.98 2.22
C ASP A 250 -5.83 9.40 2.66
N PHE A 251 -7.04 9.83 2.33
CA PHE A 251 -7.67 11.02 2.93
C PHE A 251 -8.12 10.74 4.38
N ARG A 252 -7.17 10.31 5.20
CA ARG A 252 -7.30 9.89 6.60
C ARG A 252 -6.02 10.21 7.36
N ASP A 253 -5.90 9.87 8.66
CA ASP A 253 -4.62 9.95 9.37
C ASP A 253 -3.62 8.97 8.76
N HIS A 254 -2.92 9.48 7.77
CA HIS A 254 -1.96 8.74 6.98
C HIS A 254 -0.83 9.65 6.49
N VAL A 255 0.35 9.06 6.31
CA VAL A 255 1.56 9.77 5.88
C VAL A 255 1.36 10.59 4.60
N VAL A 256 0.62 10.07 3.62
CA VAL A 256 0.33 10.80 2.36
C VAL A 256 -0.47 12.08 2.63
N SER A 257 -1.46 12.04 3.52
CA SER A 257 -2.21 13.23 3.93
C SER A 257 -1.31 14.26 4.63
N HIS A 258 -0.41 13.82 5.52
CA HIS A 258 0.54 14.73 6.18
C HIS A 258 1.49 15.40 5.17
N LEU A 259 1.96 14.67 4.17
CA LEU A 259 2.87 15.21 3.15
C LEU A 259 2.16 16.13 2.14
N MET A 260 0.93 15.80 1.75
CA MET A 260 0.23 16.47 0.66
C MET A 260 -0.66 17.64 1.10
N ALA A 261 -1.06 17.74 2.37
CA ALA A 261 -1.93 18.81 2.84
C ALA A 261 -1.41 20.22 2.48
N PRO A 262 -0.13 20.58 2.70
CA PRO A 262 0.39 21.90 2.32
C PRO A 262 0.41 22.12 0.79
N ILE A 263 0.49 21.04 0.00
CA ILE A 263 0.46 21.13 -1.45
C ILE A 263 -0.96 21.47 -1.93
N TYR A 264 -1.98 20.82 -1.37
CA TYR A 264 -3.37 21.15 -1.67
C TYR A 264 -3.70 22.62 -1.33
N GLU A 265 -3.17 23.13 -0.21
CA GLU A 265 -3.33 24.52 0.22
C GLU A 265 -2.54 25.52 -0.64
N GLY A 266 -1.41 25.06 -1.21
CA GLY A 266 -0.46 25.91 -1.91
C GLY A 266 -0.78 26.17 -3.38
N HIS A 267 -1.70 25.43 -4.02
CA HIS A 267 -1.99 25.58 -5.42
C HIS A 267 -2.51 26.98 -5.81
N ASP A 268 -2.02 27.49 -6.92
CA ASP A 268 -2.57 28.73 -7.52
C ASP A 268 -3.97 28.48 -8.09
N SER A 269 -4.99 28.85 -7.33
CA SER A 269 -6.40 28.65 -7.70
C SER A 269 -6.83 29.44 -8.95
N ARG A 270 -6.02 30.38 -9.45
CA ARG A 270 -6.29 31.07 -10.73
C ARG A 270 -5.92 30.20 -11.92
N ARG A 271 -5.01 29.23 -11.75
CA ARG A 271 -4.47 28.37 -12.82
C ARG A 271 -4.92 26.93 -12.70
N PHE A 272 -5.19 26.46 -11.49
CA PHE A 272 -5.51 25.06 -11.20
C PHE A 272 -6.83 24.95 -10.43
N GLN A 273 -7.64 23.99 -10.82
CA GLN A 273 -8.78 23.52 -10.07
C GLN A 273 -8.43 22.17 -9.44
N THR A 274 -8.45 22.09 -8.11
CA THR A 274 -8.04 20.88 -7.37
C THR A 274 -9.24 20.07 -6.92
N ILE A 275 -9.25 18.77 -7.24
CA ILE A 275 -10.31 17.84 -6.93
C ILE A 275 -9.72 16.65 -6.16
N GLY A 276 -10.29 16.32 -5.01
CA GLY A 276 -9.95 15.11 -4.28
C GLY A 276 -10.96 14.00 -4.54
N ILE A 277 -10.47 12.80 -4.83
CA ILE A 277 -11.28 11.59 -4.99
C ILE A 277 -10.86 10.58 -3.91
N GLY A 278 -11.66 10.46 -2.85
CA GLY A 278 -11.42 9.52 -1.76
C GLY A 278 -11.94 8.12 -2.14
N VAL A 279 -11.03 7.18 -2.43
CA VAL A 279 -11.40 5.83 -2.90
C VAL A 279 -11.45 4.78 -1.80
N ALA A 280 -11.27 5.18 -0.55
CA ALA A 280 -11.47 4.38 0.65
C ALA A 280 -12.12 5.24 1.74
N ALA A 281 -12.66 4.60 2.77
CA ALA A 281 -13.24 5.31 3.90
C ALA A 281 -12.19 6.23 4.55
N GLY A 282 -12.54 7.50 4.68
CA GLY A 282 -11.77 8.49 5.42
C GLY A 282 -12.05 8.43 6.93
N ASP A 283 -11.38 9.29 7.67
CA ASP A 283 -11.62 9.54 9.09
C ASP A 283 -11.80 11.04 9.38
N GLU A 284 -12.07 11.41 10.61
CA GLU A 284 -12.22 12.78 11.06
C GLU A 284 -10.98 13.32 11.79
N SER A 285 -9.81 12.74 11.53
CA SER A 285 -8.54 13.28 12.03
C SER A 285 -8.28 14.68 11.52
N ALA A 286 -7.55 15.47 12.28
CA ALA A 286 -7.26 16.86 11.92
C ALA A 286 -6.60 16.99 10.54
N VAL A 287 -5.66 16.08 10.22
CA VAL A 287 -4.98 16.06 8.91
C VAL A 287 -5.92 15.68 7.77
N ALA A 288 -6.83 14.72 7.98
CA ALA A 288 -7.80 14.33 6.96
C ALA A 288 -8.80 15.47 6.65
N VAL A 289 -9.30 16.12 7.71
CA VAL A 289 -10.19 17.29 7.57
C VAL A 289 -9.46 18.44 6.86
N ARG A 290 -8.20 18.72 7.25
CA ARG A 290 -7.36 19.73 6.62
C ARG A 290 -7.16 19.43 5.14
N ALA A 291 -6.76 18.21 4.78
CA ALA A 291 -6.54 17.80 3.39
C ALA A 291 -7.80 17.95 2.54
N ARG A 292 -8.96 17.46 3.03
CA ARG A 292 -10.24 17.59 2.30
C ARG A 292 -10.68 19.03 2.11
N ARG A 293 -10.52 19.89 3.14
CA ARG A 293 -10.91 21.31 3.08
C ARG A 293 -10.01 22.17 2.19
N SER A 294 -8.77 21.73 1.97
CA SER A 294 -7.80 22.46 1.13
C SER A 294 -8.03 22.22 -0.36
N LEU A 295 -8.84 21.25 -0.72
CA LEU A 295 -9.24 20.97 -2.09
C LEU A 295 -10.50 21.79 -2.45
N GLU A 296 -10.56 22.30 -3.67
CA GLU A 296 -11.72 23.08 -4.14
C GLU A 296 -12.97 22.21 -4.20
N GLN A 297 -12.83 20.94 -4.55
CA GLN A 297 -13.89 19.95 -4.55
C GLN A 297 -13.39 18.63 -3.95
N PHE A 298 -14.23 17.96 -3.16
CA PHE A 298 -13.95 16.60 -2.67
C PHE A 298 -15.13 15.68 -2.99
N VAL A 299 -14.80 14.48 -3.49
CA VAL A 299 -15.75 13.42 -3.81
C VAL A 299 -15.41 12.19 -2.99
N ASP A 300 -16.31 11.76 -2.12
CA ASP A 300 -16.22 10.46 -1.46
C ASP A 300 -16.69 9.38 -2.45
N ALA A 301 -15.74 8.57 -2.89
CA ALA A 301 -15.94 7.49 -3.86
C ALA A 301 -15.67 6.10 -3.24
N ALA A 302 -15.60 6.00 -1.90
CA ALA A 302 -15.26 4.75 -1.21
C ALA A 302 -16.21 3.59 -1.55
N GLY A 303 -17.51 3.88 -1.75
CA GLY A 303 -18.53 2.88 -2.10
C GLY A 303 -18.72 2.64 -3.61
N LEU A 304 -18.00 3.37 -4.47
CA LEU A 304 -18.16 3.25 -5.92
C LEU A 304 -17.26 2.15 -6.51
N SER A 305 -17.68 1.52 -7.62
CA SER A 305 -16.83 0.62 -8.39
C SER A 305 -15.71 1.39 -9.12
N ASP A 306 -14.64 0.70 -9.57
CA ASP A 306 -13.57 1.32 -10.37
C ASP A 306 -14.13 1.99 -11.64
N ALA A 307 -15.09 1.35 -12.30
CA ALA A 307 -15.76 1.89 -13.47
C ALA A 307 -16.55 3.18 -13.17
N ASP A 308 -17.25 3.23 -12.02
CA ASP A 308 -18.05 4.40 -11.66
C ASP A 308 -17.18 5.56 -11.19
N VAL A 309 -16.06 5.29 -10.50
CA VAL A 309 -15.06 6.31 -10.19
C VAL A 309 -14.44 6.87 -11.47
N ALA A 310 -14.09 6.00 -12.43
CA ALA A 310 -13.55 6.43 -13.71
C ALA A 310 -14.55 7.28 -14.51
N LYS A 311 -15.83 6.90 -14.54
CA LYS A 311 -16.89 7.74 -15.13
C LYS A 311 -17.01 9.09 -14.44
N LYS A 312 -16.91 9.10 -13.10
CA LYS A 312 -16.97 10.35 -12.32
C LYS A 312 -15.82 11.30 -12.66
N LEU A 313 -14.61 10.78 -12.86
CA LEU A 313 -13.48 11.58 -13.34
C LEU A 313 -13.74 12.18 -14.73
N CYS A 314 -14.36 11.41 -15.65
CA CYS A 314 -14.76 11.93 -16.97
C CYS A 314 -15.86 12.99 -16.86
N GLU A 315 -16.89 12.78 -16.03
CA GLU A 315 -17.96 13.76 -15.78
C GLU A 315 -17.44 15.08 -15.23
N LEU A 316 -16.37 15.02 -14.44
CA LEU A 316 -15.66 16.19 -13.90
C LEU A 316 -14.70 16.80 -14.91
N GLU A 317 -14.59 16.22 -16.11
CA GLU A 317 -13.70 16.66 -17.18
C GLU A 317 -12.26 16.88 -16.68
N VAL A 318 -11.73 15.87 -15.97
CA VAL A 318 -10.38 15.94 -15.38
C VAL A 318 -9.32 15.93 -16.47
N ASP A 319 -8.42 16.92 -16.46
CA ASP A 319 -7.28 16.98 -17.36
C ASP A 319 -6.15 16.03 -16.92
N ILE A 320 -5.84 16.04 -15.62
CA ILE A 320 -4.74 15.26 -15.03
C ILE A 320 -5.29 14.46 -13.83
N ALA A 321 -5.25 13.13 -13.93
CA ALA A 321 -5.58 12.23 -12.83
C ALA A 321 -4.30 11.70 -12.18
N ILE A 322 -4.15 11.91 -10.85
CA ILE A 322 -2.95 11.57 -10.10
C ILE A 322 -3.28 10.44 -9.13
N ASP A 323 -2.61 9.31 -9.27
CA ASP A 323 -2.67 8.19 -8.35
C ASP A 323 -1.68 8.41 -7.18
N LEU A 324 -2.21 8.72 -6.01
CA LEU A 324 -1.43 8.89 -4.78
C LEU A 324 -1.30 7.60 -3.95
N THR A 325 -1.85 6.49 -4.40
CA THR A 325 -1.87 5.22 -3.65
C THR A 325 -1.04 4.14 -4.33
N GLY A 326 -1.18 3.97 -5.64
CA GLY A 326 -0.49 2.94 -6.41
C GLY A 326 -0.76 1.53 -5.87
N TYR A 327 0.29 0.75 -5.65
CA TYR A 327 0.20 -0.64 -5.14
C TYR A 327 0.33 -0.75 -3.61
N THR A 328 0.09 0.33 -2.87
CA THR A 328 -0.04 0.28 -1.41
C THR A 328 -1.44 -0.16 -0.99
N LEU A 329 -1.68 -0.24 0.32
CA LEU A 329 -2.96 -0.67 0.87
C LEU A 329 -4.09 0.28 0.43
N GLY A 330 -5.11 -0.28 -0.21
CA GLY A 330 -6.25 0.49 -0.68
C GLY A 330 -6.16 0.97 -2.12
N GLY A 331 -5.02 0.75 -2.79
CA GLY A 331 -4.82 1.11 -4.19
C GLY A 331 -5.83 0.44 -5.13
N ARG A 332 -6.24 1.18 -6.16
CA ARG A 332 -7.30 0.79 -7.11
C ARG A 332 -6.85 1.06 -8.55
N PRO A 333 -5.87 0.29 -9.09
CA PRO A 333 -5.32 0.51 -10.42
C PRO A 333 -6.35 0.34 -11.55
N GLY A 334 -7.45 -0.38 -11.29
CA GLY A 334 -8.55 -0.55 -12.23
C GLY A 334 -9.21 0.77 -12.63
N ILE A 335 -9.23 1.79 -11.77
CA ILE A 335 -9.75 3.13 -12.11
C ILE A 335 -8.99 3.72 -13.30
N PHE A 336 -7.67 3.68 -13.24
CA PHE A 336 -6.79 4.24 -14.27
C PHE A 336 -6.76 3.41 -15.55
N ALA A 337 -7.05 2.10 -15.45
CA ALA A 337 -7.17 1.23 -16.62
C ALA A 337 -8.32 1.65 -17.56
N TYR A 338 -9.39 2.24 -17.05
CA TYR A 338 -10.46 2.85 -17.84
C TYR A 338 -10.03 4.13 -18.56
N ARG A 339 -8.82 4.62 -18.31
CA ARG A 339 -8.28 5.87 -18.86
C ARG A 339 -9.29 7.03 -18.79
N PRO A 340 -9.65 7.49 -17.59
CA PRO A 340 -10.66 8.54 -17.43
C PRO A 340 -10.18 9.95 -17.74
N ALA A 341 -8.87 10.18 -17.90
CA ALA A 341 -8.28 11.49 -18.14
C ALA A 341 -7.25 11.44 -19.27
N ALA A 342 -6.98 12.59 -19.87
CA ALA A 342 -5.97 12.76 -20.91
C ALA A 342 -4.56 12.44 -20.42
N VAL A 343 -4.26 12.80 -19.16
CA VAL A 343 -2.97 12.58 -18.50
C VAL A 343 -3.18 11.80 -17.20
N GLN A 344 -2.40 10.73 -17.01
CA GLN A 344 -2.43 9.88 -15.81
C GLN A 344 -1.04 9.76 -15.19
N VAL A 345 -0.95 10.08 -13.91
CA VAL A 345 0.32 10.26 -13.19
C VAL A 345 0.36 9.39 -11.93
N SER A 346 1.45 8.65 -11.74
CA SER A 346 1.76 7.97 -10.48
C SER A 346 2.62 8.88 -9.60
N TYR A 347 2.24 9.05 -8.33
CA TYR A 347 2.98 9.92 -7.43
C TYR A 347 2.93 9.47 -5.97
N LEU A 348 4.05 9.56 -5.28
CA LEU A 348 4.28 9.57 -3.84
C LEU A 348 3.95 8.26 -3.10
N GLY A 349 2.71 7.71 -3.20
CA GLY A 349 2.27 6.60 -2.35
C GLY A 349 3.02 5.30 -2.59
N TYR A 350 3.28 4.95 -3.85
CA TYR A 350 4.03 3.77 -4.24
C TYR A 350 5.37 4.15 -4.89
N PRO A 351 6.52 3.89 -4.23
CA PRO A 351 7.83 4.30 -4.73
C PRO A 351 8.42 3.27 -5.72
N GLY A 352 7.84 3.20 -6.92
CA GLY A 352 8.27 2.28 -7.97
C GLY A 352 7.41 2.41 -9.21
N THR A 353 7.73 1.64 -10.25
CA THR A 353 6.92 1.58 -11.47
C THR A 353 5.64 0.77 -11.25
N THR A 354 4.53 1.23 -11.83
CA THR A 354 3.27 0.46 -11.84
C THR A 354 3.30 -0.72 -12.81
N GLY A 355 4.24 -0.72 -13.78
CA GLY A 355 4.28 -1.71 -14.84
C GLY A 355 3.09 -1.61 -15.81
N ALA A 356 2.23 -0.61 -15.65
CA ALA A 356 0.99 -0.44 -16.41
C ALA A 356 1.24 0.41 -17.67
N SER A 357 0.65 0.01 -18.78
CA SER A 357 0.72 0.75 -20.05
C SER A 357 -0.23 1.95 -20.11
N TYR A 358 -1.18 2.03 -19.19
CA TYR A 358 -2.16 3.10 -19.13
C TYR A 358 -1.73 4.26 -18.20
N MET A 359 -0.61 4.15 -17.46
CA MET A 359 -0.03 5.25 -16.70
C MET A 359 1.00 5.97 -17.57
N ASP A 360 0.87 7.29 -17.69
CA ASP A 360 1.69 8.10 -18.60
C ASP A 360 2.99 8.54 -17.94
N TYR A 361 2.92 9.01 -16.70
CA TYR A 361 4.02 9.65 -16.01
C TYR A 361 4.20 9.13 -14.58
N VAL A 362 5.44 9.24 -14.10
CA VAL A 362 5.80 9.15 -12.70
C VAL A 362 6.53 10.44 -12.29
N LEU A 363 6.10 11.06 -11.19
CA LEU A 363 6.81 12.19 -10.59
C LEU A 363 7.99 11.68 -9.76
N ALA A 364 9.17 12.18 -10.06
CA ALA A 364 10.44 11.76 -9.46
C ALA A 364 11.40 12.94 -9.37
N ASP A 365 12.60 12.71 -8.88
CA ASP A 365 13.75 13.56 -9.07
C ASP A 365 14.90 12.78 -9.74
N PRO A 366 15.97 13.45 -10.21
CA PRO A 366 17.09 12.78 -10.89
C PRO A 366 17.86 11.80 -9.98
N TYR A 367 17.71 11.91 -8.66
CA TYR A 367 18.34 11.01 -7.71
C TYR A 367 17.58 9.69 -7.59
N VAL A 368 16.24 9.73 -7.41
CA VAL A 368 15.43 8.50 -7.23
C VAL A 368 15.22 7.72 -8.52
N ILE A 369 15.15 8.39 -9.67
CA ILE A 369 15.18 7.76 -11.02
C ILE A 369 16.31 8.40 -11.83
N PRO A 370 17.56 7.93 -11.71
CA PRO A 370 18.62 8.37 -12.61
C PRO A 370 18.22 8.11 -14.07
N PRO A 371 18.63 8.95 -15.03
CA PRO A 371 18.30 8.78 -16.45
C PRO A 371 18.59 7.36 -16.98
N ALA A 372 19.66 6.73 -16.51
CA ALA A 372 20.03 5.35 -16.86
C ALA A 372 19.02 4.30 -16.36
N SER A 373 18.30 4.58 -15.27
CA SER A 373 17.32 3.66 -14.66
C SER A 373 15.90 3.82 -15.22
N GLN A 374 15.69 4.78 -16.13
CA GLN A 374 14.35 5.04 -16.68
C GLN A 374 13.78 3.85 -17.48
N SER A 375 14.65 3.01 -18.04
CA SER A 375 14.25 1.78 -18.73
C SER A 375 13.54 0.76 -17.81
N PHE A 376 13.68 0.92 -16.50
CA PHE A 376 13.00 0.10 -15.48
C PHE A 376 11.64 0.67 -15.06
N HIS A 377 11.13 1.67 -15.77
CA HIS A 377 9.79 2.23 -15.54
C HIS A 377 8.98 2.18 -16.84
N THR A 378 7.70 1.85 -16.75
CA THR A 378 6.77 1.95 -17.89
C THR A 378 6.36 3.39 -18.13
N GLU A 379 6.22 4.15 -17.06
CA GLU A 379 5.88 5.56 -17.04
C GLU A 379 7.05 6.42 -17.51
N LYS A 380 6.77 7.58 -18.07
CA LYS A 380 7.79 8.60 -18.36
C LYS A 380 8.09 9.40 -17.09
N ALA A 381 9.35 9.52 -16.72
CA ALA A 381 9.75 10.30 -15.56
C ALA A 381 9.62 11.81 -15.84
N VAL A 382 8.93 12.51 -14.94
CA VAL A 382 8.95 13.97 -14.84
C VAL A 382 9.80 14.32 -13.63
N TYR A 383 10.93 14.98 -13.90
CA TYR A 383 11.95 15.24 -12.90
C TYR A 383 11.71 16.58 -12.21
N LEU A 384 11.36 16.52 -10.94
CA LEU A 384 11.37 17.68 -10.05
C LEU A 384 12.84 18.02 -9.71
N PRO A 385 13.22 19.31 -9.64
CA PRO A 385 14.64 19.69 -9.61
C PRO A 385 15.38 19.34 -8.31
N GLU A 386 14.69 19.27 -7.18
CA GLU A 386 15.32 19.23 -5.85
C GLU A 386 15.04 17.98 -5.06
N THR A 387 13.79 17.52 -5.07
CA THR A 387 13.34 16.31 -4.37
C THR A 387 12.01 15.84 -4.95
N PHE A 388 11.74 14.55 -4.89
CA PHE A 388 10.46 13.98 -5.29
C PHE A 388 9.38 14.11 -4.23
N GLN A 389 9.76 14.30 -2.94
CA GLN A 389 8.84 14.19 -1.82
C GLN A 389 8.37 15.56 -1.33
N ALA A 390 7.05 15.75 -1.31
CA ALA A 390 6.41 16.84 -0.59
C ALA A 390 6.61 16.72 0.92
N ASN A 391 6.63 17.85 1.64
CA ASN A 391 6.72 17.88 3.10
C ASN A 391 5.90 19.04 3.66
N ASP A 392 5.49 18.95 4.92
CA ASP A 392 4.81 20.02 5.65
C ASP A 392 5.79 20.73 6.61
N GLU A 393 6.10 21.96 6.34
CA GLU A 393 6.96 22.81 7.18
C GLU A 393 6.29 23.28 8.48
N ARG A 394 4.96 23.11 8.61
CA ARG A 394 4.20 23.49 9.80
C ARG A 394 4.09 22.37 10.84
N ARG A 395 4.82 21.25 10.61
CA ARG A 395 4.90 20.17 11.59
C ARG A 395 5.51 20.65 12.89
N SER A 396 4.87 20.37 14.02
CA SER A 396 5.41 20.71 15.34
C SER A 396 6.30 19.60 15.87
N VAL A 397 7.51 19.94 16.31
CA VAL A 397 8.39 19.06 17.10
C VAL A 397 8.08 19.19 18.60
N MET A 398 7.29 20.21 18.99
CA MET A 398 6.83 20.41 20.34
C MET A 398 5.47 19.73 20.50
N ALA A 399 5.41 18.68 21.30
CA ALA A 399 4.13 18.04 21.63
C ALA A 399 3.20 19.07 22.27
N GLY A 400 2.03 19.30 21.65
CA GLY A 400 1.07 20.32 22.06
C GLY A 400 0.71 20.23 23.53
N GLY A 401 1.34 21.05 24.38
CA GLY A 401 1.02 21.21 25.80
C GLY A 401 1.51 20.12 26.75
N THR A 402 2.17 19.06 26.32
CA THR A 402 2.82 18.08 27.19
C THR A 402 4.31 18.42 27.38
N ALA A 403 4.79 18.34 28.62
CA ALA A 403 6.22 18.53 28.90
C ALA A 403 7.06 17.59 28.04
N PRO A 404 8.23 18.06 27.50
CA PRO A 404 9.12 17.19 26.74
C PRO A 404 9.46 15.94 27.56
N ARG A 405 9.26 14.75 26.99
CA ARG A 405 9.66 13.51 27.63
C ARG A 405 11.19 13.54 27.77
N SER A 406 11.72 13.20 28.94
CA SER A 406 13.17 13.01 29.10
C SER A 406 13.62 11.66 28.49
N ARG A 407 14.90 11.53 28.17
CA ARG A 407 15.49 10.23 27.78
C ARG A 407 15.14 9.13 28.79
N ALA A 408 15.20 9.44 30.09
CA ALA A 408 14.87 8.49 31.15
C ALA A 408 13.43 7.95 31.05
N THR A 409 12.46 8.79 30.72
CA THR A 409 11.05 8.36 30.54
C THR A 409 10.84 7.50 29.29
N LEU A 410 11.78 7.56 28.34
CA LEU A 410 11.78 6.75 27.11
C LEU A 410 12.63 5.48 27.28
N GLY A 411 13.21 5.23 28.47
CA GLY A 411 14.11 4.09 28.73
C GLY A 411 15.50 4.25 28.14
N LEU A 412 15.91 5.48 27.82
CA LEU A 412 17.21 5.83 27.25
C LEU A 412 18.09 6.46 28.33
N ALA A 413 19.31 5.94 28.51
CA ALA A 413 20.27 6.54 29.42
C ALA A 413 20.90 7.81 28.82
N GLU A 414 21.22 8.79 29.65
CA GLU A 414 21.73 10.11 29.17
C GLU A 414 23.08 9.99 28.48
N GLU A 415 23.97 9.09 28.94
CA GLU A 415 25.32 8.92 28.43
C GLU A 415 25.40 8.00 27.20
N THR A 416 24.27 7.37 26.80
CA THR A 416 24.30 6.45 25.67
C THR A 416 24.07 7.19 24.35
N ILE A 417 24.73 6.72 23.30
CA ILE A 417 24.45 7.12 21.92
C ILE A 417 23.26 6.31 21.41
N VAL A 418 22.19 7.00 21.06
CA VAL A 418 20.93 6.39 20.62
C VAL A 418 20.89 6.30 19.11
N LEU A 419 21.16 5.10 18.60
CA LEU A 419 20.92 4.73 17.19
C LEU A 419 19.44 4.38 17.04
N CYS A 420 18.74 4.99 16.10
CA CYS A 420 17.28 4.87 15.99
C CYS A 420 16.87 4.36 14.60
N CYS A 421 15.90 3.44 14.53
CA CYS A 421 15.20 3.11 13.30
C CYS A 421 13.71 2.91 13.58
N PHE A 422 12.87 3.82 13.06
CA PHE A 422 11.42 3.75 13.20
C PHE A 422 10.72 3.41 11.87
N ASN A 423 11.45 2.80 10.94
CA ASN A 423 10.86 2.19 9.76
C ASN A 423 10.01 0.96 10.15
N ASN A 424 9.04 0.64 9.29
CA ASN A 424 8.23 -0.56 9.46
C ASN A 424 9.12 -1.82 9.44
N SER A 425 8.80 -2.78 10.30
CA SER A 425 9.58 -3.99 10.56
C SER A 425 9.80 -4.87 9.33
N TYR A 426 8.89 -4.89 8.35
CA TYR A 426 9.06 -5.65 7.11
C TYR A 426 10.24 -5.16 6.24
N LYS A 427 10.80 -3.99 6.53
CA LYS A 427 12.03 -3.47 5.90
C LYS A 427 13.31 -3.99 6.58
N LEU A 428 13.17 -4.59 7.76
CA LEU A 428 14.29 -5.18 8.48
C LEU A 428 14.61 -6.58 7.95
N ASN A 429 15.87 -6.84 7.71
CA ASN A 429 16.35 -8.13 7.19
C ASN A 429 17.64 -8.55 7.88
N PRO A 430 18.02 -9.84 7.83
CA PRO A 430 19.21 -10.35 8.52
C PRO A 430 20.51 -9.64 8.17
N PRO A 431 20.84 -9.31 6.90
CA PRO A 431 22.06 -8.58 6.57
C PRO A 431 22.15 -7.19 7.22
N LEU A 432 21.05 -6.43 7.16
CA LEU A 432 20.97 -5.11 7.78
C LEU A 432 21.08 -5.19 9.30
N PHE A 433 20.39 -6.16 9.89
CA PHE A 433 20.45 -6.38 11.34
C PHE A 433 21.84 -6.79 11.81
N GLU A 434 22.56 -7.63 11.03
CA GLU A 434 23.97 -7.97 11.30
C GLU A 434 24.86 -6.72 11.27
N ALA A 435 24.67 -5.83 10.27
CA ALA A 435 25.40 -4.57 10.22
C ALA A 435 25.19 -3.74 11.50
N TRP A 436 23.96 -3.63 12.00
CA TRP A 436 23.68 -2.94 13.26
C TRP A 436 24.27 -3.63 14.48
N MET A 437 24.22 -4.98 14.56
CA MET A 437 24.85 -5.72 15.66
C MET A 437 26.37 -5.58 15.63
N SER A 438 26.98 -5.49 14.46
CA SER A 438 28.40 -5.21 14.31
C SER A 438 28.78 -3.85 14.90
N VAL A 439 28.00 -2.79 14.60
CA VAL A 439 28.20 -1.47 15.22
C VAL A 439 28.04 -1.52 16.73
N LEU A 440 26.98 -2.16 17.25
CA LEU A 440 26.77 -2.28 18.68
C LEU A 440 27.94 -3.03 19.38
N ARG A 441 28.56 -4.00 18.71
CA ARG A 441 29.72 -4.74 19.22
C ARG A 441 30.96 -3.86 19.28
N MET A 442 31.19 -3.05 18.24
CA MET A 442 32.34 -2.16 18.14
C MET A 442 32.24 -0.92 19.03
N VAL A 443 31.02 -0.44 19.29
CA VAL A 443 30.78 0.78 20.09
C VAL A 443 29.90 0.46 21.30
N PRO A 444 30.50 0.07 22.46
CA PRO A 444 29.74 -0.38 23.63
C PRO A 444 28.78 0.65 24.23
N ALA A 445 29.03 1.93 24.04
CA ALA A 445 28.18 3.03 24.54
C ALA A 445 26.89 3.28 23.74
N THR A 446 26.60 2.48 22.69
CA THR A 446 25.40 2.66 21.85
C THR A 446 24.23 1.77 22.28
N VAL A 447 23.01 2.24 22.03
CA VAL A 447 21.78 1.42 22.07
C VAL A 447 21.06 1.54 20.74
N LEU A 448 20.29 0.51 20.37
CA LEU A 448 19.45 0.53 19.17
C LEU A 448 17.99 0.70 19.57
N TRP A 449 17.38 1.81 19.17
CA TRP A 449 16.01 2.19 19.49
C TRP A 449 15.10 1.91 18.30
N LEU A 450 14.21 0.96 18.43
CA LEU A 450 13.36 0.44 17.38
C LEU A 450 11.88 0.69 17.65
N LEU A 451 11.07 0.79 16.60
CA LEU A 451 9.63 0.85 16.71
C LEU A 451 9.07 -0.56 16.93
N ALA A 452 8.34 -0.77 18.03
CA ALA A 452 7.54 -1.98 18.24
C ALA A 452 6.26 -1.91 17.42
N THR A 453 6.17 -2.68 16.34
CA THR A 453 5.03 -2.64 15.43
C THR A 453 4.09 -3.82 15.62
N GLU A 454 4.62 -4.98 15.98
CA GLU A 454 3.90 -6.25 15.94
C GLU A 454 4.16 -7.10 17.20
N PRO A 455 3.15 -7.81 17.69
CA PRO A 455 3.34 -8.76 18.80
C PRO A 455 4.41 -9.81 18.51
N GLY A 456 5.30 -10.04 19.44
CA GLY A 456 6.38 -11.04 19.34
C GLY A 456 7.61 -10.59 18.55
N MET A 457 7.58 -9.45 17.84
CA MET A 457 8.73 -8.89 17.11
C MET A 457 9.89 -8.58 18.06
N GLU A 458 9.60 -7.94 19.21
CA GLU A 458 10.61 -7.60 20.22
C GLU A 458 11.38 -8.83 20.71
N ALA A 459 10.66 -9.89 21.07
CA ALA A 459 11.27 -11.13 21.55
C ALA A 459 12.20 -11.72 20.49
N ARG A 460 11.74 -11.79 19.22
CA ARG A 460 12.56 -12.31 18.12
C ARG A 460 13.81 -11.49 17.88
N LEU A 461 13.72 -10.16 17.86
CA LEU A 461 14.89 -9.30 17.65
C LEU A 461 15.86 -9.36 18.84
N ARG A 462 15.38 -9.50 20.07
CA ARG A 462 16.23 -9.73 21.25
C ARG A 462 16.96 -11.07 21.17
N ASP A 463 16.26 -12.13 20.74
CA ASP A 463 16.86 -13.46 20.52
C ASP A 463 17.91 -13.41 19.40
N GLU A 464 17.61 -12.70 18.30
CA GLU A 464 18.57 -12.52 17.21
C GLU A 464 19.81 -11.71 17.63
N ALA A 465 19.64 -10.70 18.49
CA ALA A 465 20.77 -9.95 19.07
C ALA A 465 21.62 -10.84 19.98
N LEU A 466 20.99 -11.64 20.85
CA LEU A 466 21.71 -12.58 21.73
C LEU A 466 22.52 -13.62 20.92
N ARG A 467 21.94 -14.18 19.84
CA ARG A 467 22.66 -15.10 18.94
C ARG A 467 23.92 -14.46 18.33
N ARG A 468 23.91 -13.12 18.16
CA ARG A 468 25.04 -12.33 17.64
C ARG A 468 25.96 -11.77 18.74
N GLY A 469 25.77 -12.20 19.99
CA GLY A 469 26.59 -11.79 21.12
C GLY A 469 26.27 -10.39 21.66
N ILE A 470 25.13 -9.82 21.34
CA ILE A 470 24.68 -8.51 21.84
C ILE A 470 23.65 -8.71 22.95
N PRO A 471 23.85 -8.12 24.14
CA PRO A 471 22.87 -8.18 25.22
C PRO A 471 21.52 -7.61 24.79
N ALA A 472 20.42 -8.31 25.11
CA ALA A 472 19.06 -7.90 24.76
C ALA A 472 18.66 -6.50 25.28
N THR A 473 19.31 -6.06 26.37
CA THR A 473 19.14 -4.73 26.98
C THR A 473 19.65 -3.58 26.10
N ARG A 474 20.48 -3.89 25.10
CA ARG A 474 20.97 -2.90 24.13
C ARG A 474 19.92 -2.55 23.04
N LEU A 475 18.83 -3.33 22.97
CA LEU A 475 17.70 -3.07 22.10
C LEU A 475 16.55 -2.47 22.92
N ILE A 476 16.24 -1.22 22.65
CA ILE A 476 15.12 -0.48 23.25
C ILE A 476 13.96 -0.44 22.26
N PHE A 477 12.73 -0.61 22.72
CA PHE A 477 11.56 -0.62 21.87
C PHE A 477 10.59 0.48 22.26
N ALA A 478 10.12 1.23 21.26
CA ALA A 478 9.15 2.31 21.40
C ALA A 478 7.79 1.89 20.86
N PRO A 479 6.68 2.15 21.55
CA PRO A 479 5.34 1.90 21.04
C PRO A 479 4.98 2.88 19.92
N ARG A 480 3.92 2.57 19.15
CA ARG A 480 3.27 3.57 18.29
C ARG A 480 2.62 4.64 19.16
N VAL A 481 2.76 5.89 18.74
CA VAL A 481 2.22 7.08 19.40
C VAL A 481 1.64 8.03 18.33
N PRO A 482 0.81 9.01 18.71
CA PRO A 482 0.35 10.05 17.77
C PRO A 482 1.52 10.76 17.08
N TYR A 483 1.28 11.30 15.89
CA TYR A 483 2.32 11.82 15.01
C TYR A 483 3.16 12.93 15.64
N GLU A 484 2.55 13.89 16.32
CA GLU A 484 3.26 14.98 17.00
C GLU A 484 4.18 14.47 18.12
N GLU A 485 3.70 13.48 18.90
CA GLU A 485 4.50 12.83 19.93
C GLU A 485 5.65 12.02 19.31
N HIS A 486 5.41 11.42 18.15
CA HIS A 486 6.45 10.71 17.38
C HIS A 486 7.57 11.67 16.95
N LEU A 487 7.24 12.85 16.40
CA LEU A 487 8.23 13.86 16.04
C LEU A 487 9.01 14.37 17.27
N ALA A 488 8.31 14.62 18.36
CA ALA A 488 8.95 15.09 19.60
C ALA A 488 9.95 14.07 20.15
N ARG A 489 9.59 12.77 20.22
CA ARG A 489 10.49 11.73 20.74
C ARG A 489 11.71 11.50 19.85
N LEU A 490 11.60 11.69 18.52
CA LEU A 490 12.73 11.51 17.58
C LEU A 490 13.91 12.41 17.96
N SER A 491 13.71 13.61 18.50
CA SER A 491 14.78 14.53 18.90
C SER A 491 15.72 13.95 19.97
N HIS A 492 15.30 12.89 20.66
CA HIS A 492 16.14 12.18 21.65
C HIS A 492 17.10 11.18 21.03
N ALA A 493 16.94 10.84 19.75
CA ALA A 493 17.91 10.02 19.02
C ALA A 493 19.15 10.84 18.63
N ASP A 494 20.27 10.16 18.48
CA ASP A 494 21.51 10.79 18.03
C ASP A 494 21.75 10.55 16.55
N LEU A 495 21.45 9.37 16.03
CA LEU A 495 21.62 8.99 14.65
C LEU A 495 20.46 8.10 14.19
N TYR A 496 19.86 8.40 13.04
CA TYR A 496 18.84 7.56 12.44
C TYR A 496 19.47 6.60 11.43
N LEU A 497 19.14 5.32 11.57
CA LEU A 497 19.62 4.24 10.73
C LEU A 497 18.54 3.90 9.70
N ASP A 498 18.82 4.18 8.44
CA ASP A 498 17.89 3.84 7.36
C ASP A 498 17.92 2.35 7.01
N THR A 499 16.87 1.88 6.36
CA THR A 499 16.68 0.48 5.95
C THR A 499 17.06 0.22 4.50
N VAL A 500 17.50 -1.01 4.21
CA VAL A 500 17.98 -1.47 2.90
C VAL A 500 17.33 -2.83 2.61
N PRO A 501 16.85 -3.11 1.39
CA PRO A 501 16.86 -2.30 0.17
C PRO A 501 15.74 -1.25 0.06
N PHE A 502 14.78 -1.25 0.97
CA PHE A 502 13.68 -0.30 0.97
C PHE A 502 13.92 0.81 1.99
N ASN A 503 14.36 1.97 1.51
CA ASN A 503 14.65 3.14 2.33
C ASN A 503 13.41 3.72 3.02
N GLY A 504 13.64 4.59 4.01
CA GLY A 504 12.66 5.51 4.54
C GLY A 504 12.32 6.61 3.52
N GLY A 505 11.07 7.04 3.50
CA GLY A 505 10.63 8.27 2.87
C GLY A 505 10.23 9.25 3.98
N ALA A 506 8.97 9.19 4.41
CA ALA A 506 8.49 10.03 5.50
C ALA A 506 9.27 9.86 6.82
N SER A 507 9.64 8.62 7.19
CA SER A 507 10.44 8.37 8.41
C SER A 507 11.81 9.03 8.37
N THR A 508 12.47 9.05 7.19
CA THR A 508 13.72 9.80 6.97
C THR A 508 13.47 11.30 7.07
N SER A 509 12.43 11.80 6.39
CA SER A 509 12.04 13.21 6.46
C SER A 509 11.71 13.66 7.89
N ASP A 510 11.03 12.83 8.68
CA ASP A 510 10.70 13.11 10.08
C ASP A 510 11.95 13.17 10.97
N ALA A 511 12.92 12.25 10.75
CA ALA A 511 14.20 12.29 11.45
C ALA A 511 14.99 13.57 11.13
N LEU A 512 15.09 13.93 9.85
CA LEU A 512 15.76 15.15 9.40
C LEU A 512 15.07 16.42 9.94
N TRP A 513 13.72 16.43 9.96
CA TRP A 513 12.94 17.52 10.57
C TRP A 513 13.17 17.62 12.08
N ALA A 514 13.27 16.50 12.78
CA ALA A 514 13.59 16.46 14.22
C ALA A 514 15.05 16.84 14.53
N GLY A 515 15.89 17.08 13.52
CA GLY A 515 17.29 17.44 13.68
C GLY A 515 18.20 16.22 13.89
N VAL A 516 17.74 15.03 13.53
CA VAL A 516 18.50 13.78 13.66
C VAL A 516 19.13 13.42 12.30
N PRO A 517 20.47 13.37 12.19
CA PRO A 517 21.12 12.95 10.96
C PRO A 517 20.77 11.51 10.62
N VAL A 518 20.72 11.21 9.33
CA VAL A 518 20.34 9.90 8.80
C VAL A 518 21.50 9.33 8.00
N VAL A 519 21.89 8.08 8.25
CA VAL A 519 22.80 7.34 7.37
C VAL A 519 21.95 6.39 6.53
N THR A 520 22.19 6.37 5.23
CA THR A 520 21.50 5.50 4.27
C THR A 520 22.49 4.77 3.35
N CYS A 521 22.01 3.68 2.74
CA CYS A 521 22.74 2.99 1.69
C CYS A 521 21.86 2.98 0.42
N ALA A 522 22.37 3.61 -0.64
CA ALA A 522 21.68 3.72 -1.91
C ALA A 522 21.77 2.42 -2.72
N GLY A 523 20.65 2.03 -3.35
CA GLY A 523 20.59 0.95 -4.33
C GLY A 523 20.27 1.45 -5.73
N GLU A 524 19.76 0.57 -6.60
CA GLU A 524 19.43 0.88 -8.00
C GLU A 524 18.00 1.41 -8.15
N ALA A 525 17.02 0.75 -7.52
CA ALA A 525 15.61 1.05 -7.69
C ALA A 525 15.15 2.26 -6.88
N PHE A 526 14.04 2.88 -7.27
CA PHE A 526 13.43 4.05 -6.63
C PHE A 526 13.37 3.93 -5.10
N ALA A 527 12.76 2.84 -4.61
CA ALA A 527 12.58 2.62 -3.17
C ALA A 527 13.91 2.53 -2.39
N ALA A 528 15.00 2.15 -3.05
CA ALA A 528 16.35 2.06 -2.48
C ALA A 528 17.15 3.37 -2.57
N ARG A 529 16.53 4.46 -3.02
CA ARG A 529 17.19 5.75 -3.25
C ARG A 529 16.46 6.92 -2.58
N MET A 530 15.31 6.67 -1.97
CA MET A 530 14.47 7.73 -1.39
C MET A 530 15.21 8.56 -0.35
N SER A 531 15.82 7.94 0.63
CA SER A 531 16.56 8.67 1.68
C SER A 531 17.75 9.46 1.13
N GLY A 532 18.38 8.96 0.08
CA GLY A 532 19.47 9.68 -0.59
C GLY A 532 19.01 10.98 -1.26
N SER A 533 17.82 10.99 -1.89
CA SER A 533 17.18 12.21 -2.39
C SER A 533 16.94 13.22 -1.27
N LEU A 534 16.33 12.78 -0.16
CA LEU A 534 16.02 13.66 0.96
C LEU A 534 17.30 14.23 1.63
N LEU A 535 18.35 13.41 1.78
CA LEU A 535 19.65 13.86 2.28
C LEU A 535 20.30 14.87 1.36
N SER A 536 20.22 14.67 0.05
CA SER A 536 20.72 15.64 -0.94
C SER A 536 19.96 16.97 -0.84
N ALA A 537 18.64 16.93 -0.69
CA ALA A 537 17.79 18.11 -0.59
C ALA A 537 18.00 18.93 0.70
N VAL A 538 18.49 18.29 1.79
CA VAL A 538 18.92 19.02 3.01
C VAL A 538 20.41 19.31 3.05
N GLY A 539 21.14 19.04 1.95
CA GLY A 539 22.56 19.32 1.82
C GLY A 539 23.48 18.42 2.65
N LEU A 540 23.11 17.15 2.88
CA LEU A 540 23.89 16.13 3.60
C LEU A 540 24.22 14.90 2.73
N PRO A 541 24.65 15.06 1.45
CA PRO A 541 24.92 13.92 0.58
C PRO A 541 26.06 13.01 1.09
N GLU A 542 26.95 13.53 1.95
CA GLU A 542 28.05 12.80 2.56
C GLU A 542 27.60 11.66 3.52
N LEU A 543 26.32 11.63 3.90
CA LEU A 543 25.72 10.55 4.73
C LEU A 543 25.11 9.43 3.88
N ILE A 544 25.28 9.47 2.56
CA ILE A 544 24.82 8.45 1.62
C ILE A 544 25.98 7.51 1.31
N THR A 545 25.78 6.22 1.53
CA THR A 545 26.76 5.17 1.19
C THR A 545 26.22 4.32 0.02
N ASN A 546 27.08 3.51 -0.59
CA ASN A 546 26.74 2.67 -1.74
C ASN A 546 26.96 1.16 -1.46
N SER A 547 27.31 0.82 -0.23
CA SER A 547 27.47 -0.57 0.22
C SER A 547 27.09 -0.69 1.70
N LEU A 548 26.70 -1.89 2.12
CA LEU A 548 26.34 -2.15 3.51
C LEU A 548 27.57 -2.06 4.43
N ASP A 549 28.77 -2.39 3.93
CA ASP A 549 30.03 -2.21 4.67
C ASP A 549 30.31 -0.72 4.90
N GLY A 550 30.24 0.09 3.84
CA GLY A 550 30.39 1.56 3.94
C GLY A 550 29.34 2.19 4.85
N TYR A 551 28.11 1.68 4.85
CA TYR A 551 27.07 2.07 5.79
C TYR A 551 27.46 1.75 7.24
N THR A 552 27.95 0.54 7.48
CA THR A 552 28.40 0.09 8.81
C THR A 552 29.54 0.94 9.33
N ASP A 553 30.54 1.20 8.48
CA ASP A 553 31.68 2.06 8.81
C ASP A 553 31.25 3.49 9.13
N MET A 554 30.39 4.08 8.31
CA MET A 554 29.84 5.44 8.54
C MET A 554 29.11 5.53 9.86
N VAL A 555 28.24 4.57 10.18
CA VAL A 555 27.49 4.52 11.45
C VAL A 555 28.45 4.39 12.62
N ARG A 556 29.46 3.49 12.55
CA ARG A 556 30.50 3.33 13.57
C ARG A 556 31.27 4.63 13.80
N ASP A 557 31.75 5.26 12.73
CA ASP A 557 32.56 6.48 12.81
C ASP A 557 31.78 7.64 13.44
N LEU A 558 30.51 7.81 13.08
CA LEU A 558 29.62 8.81 13.67
C LEU A 558 29.29 8.49 15.14
N ALA A 559 29.12 7.22 15.48
CA ALA A 559 28.85 6.80 16.84
C ALA A 559 30.08 6.93 17.76
N THR A 560 31.28 7.01 17.21
CA THR A 560 32.53 7.23 17.99
C THR A 560 32.98 8.69 18.02
N ASP A 561 32.58 9.50 17.04
CA ASP A 561 32.86 10.94 16.96
C ASP A 561 31.63 11.78 17.33
N VAL A 562 31.39 11.95 18.62
CA VAL A 562 30.26 12.71 19.18
C VAL A 562 30.27 14.17 18.69
N ASN A 563 31.45 14.76 18.47
CA ASN A 563 31.57 16.15 17.99
C ASN A 563 31.07 16.27 16.54
N ARG A 564 31.49 15.35 15.69
CA ARG A 564 31.02 15.30 14.30
C ARG A 564 29.51 15.09 14.22
N LEU A 565 28.98 14.19 15.06
CA LEU A 565 27.54 13.93 15.15
C LEU A 565 26.78 15.18 15.61
N ALA A 566 27.28 15.89 16.63
CA ALA A 566 26.70 17.16 17.10
C ALA A 566 26.72 18.26 16.04
N GLN A 567 27.76 18.30 15.18
CA GLN A 567 27.83 19.25 14.05
C GLN A 567 26.73 18.99 13.02
N TYR A 568 26.45 17.74 12.68
CA TYR A 568 25.34 17.38 11.78
C TYR A 568 23.98 17.76 12.38
N LYS A 569 23.75 17.45 13.65
CA LYS A 569 22.52 17.85 14.38
C LYS A 569 22.34 19.38 14.34
N ALA A 570 23.39 20.11 14.69
CA ALA A 570 23.35 21.58 14.67
C ALA A 570 23.12 22.15 13.26
N ARG A 571 23.71 21.53 12.21
CA ARG A 571 23.49 21.93 10.82
C ARG A 571 22.04 21.75 10.41
N LEU A 572 21.44 20.60 10.68
CA LEU A 572 20.02 20.33 10.40
C LEU A 572 19.09 21.33 11.10
N LEU A 573 19.30 21.58 12.38
CA LEU A 573 18.48 22.51 13.15
C LEU A 573 18.57 23.96 12.62
N ARG A 574 19.77 24.42 12.24
CA ARG A 574 19.97 25.76 11.65
C ARG A 574 19.32 25.91 10.27
N GLN A 575 19.29 24.83 9.49
CA GLN A 575 18.85 24.84 8.09
C GLN A 575 17.37 24.44 7.92
N ARG A 576 16.69 24.02 8.97
CA ARG A 576 15.33 23.44 8.91
C ARG A 576 14.35 24.26 8.07
N GLY A 577 14.31 25.57 8.21
CA GLY A 577 13.42 26.46 7.46
C GLY A 577 13.96 26.93 6.09
N ASN A 578 15.18 26.52 5.69
CA ASN A 578 15.86 27.06 4.52
C ASN A 578 16.33 25.99 3.53
N THR A 579 15.85 24.75 3.66
CA THR A 579 16.21 23.67 2.73
C THR A 579 15.07 23.41 1.75
N ALA A 580 15.42 22.99 0.55
CA ALA A 580 14.45 22.64 -0.49
C ALA A 580 13.46 21.55 -0.04
N LEU A 581 13.92 20.62 0.82
CA LEU A 581 13.07 19.54 1.35
C LEU A 581 11.87 20.04 2.14
N PHE A 582 12.01 21.18 2.82
CA PHE A 582 11.00 21.70 3.75
C PHE A 582 10.38 23.03 3.28
N ASP A 583 10.57 23.40 2.02
CA ASP A 583 9.90 24.53 1.38
C ASP A 583 8.70 24.02 0.57
N ALA A 584 7.57 23.86 1.25
CA ALA A 584 6.35 23.33 0.62
C ALA A 584 5.82 24.23 -0.49
N GLN A 585 5.96 25.55 -0.35
CA GLN A 585 5.49 26.50 -1.36
C GLN A 585 6.31 26.38 -2.64
N ARG A 586 7.64 26.35 -2.51
CA ARG A 586 8.56 26.15 -3.64
C ARG A 586 8.31 24.80 -4.32
N PHE A 587 8.15 23.75 -3.54
CA PHE A 587 7.82 22.41 -4.04
C PHE A 587 6.50 22.43 -4.83
N CYS A 588 5.45 23.07 -4.29
CA CYS A 588 4.17 23.20 -4.97
C CYS A 588 4.31 23.89 -6.34
N ARG A 589 5.13 24.97 -6.44
CA ARG A 589 5.39 25.65 -7.73
C ARG A 589 6.10 24.74 -8.73
N HIS A 590 7.09 23.94 -8.32
CA HIS A 590 7.72 22.95 -9.20
C HIS A 590 6.73 21.89 -9.68
N LEU A 591 5.83 21.45 -8.79
CA LEU A 591 4.79 20.51 -9.12
C LEU A 591 3.79 21.08 -10.14
N GLU A 592 3.41 22.33 -9.99
CA GLU A 592 2.55 23.06 -10.95
C GLU A 592 3.20 23.18 -12.33
N LEU A 593 4.50 23.47 -12.39
CA LEU A 593 5.25 23.48 -13.65
C LEU A 593 5.28 22.09 -14.30
N ALA A 594 5.42 21.04 -13.51
CA ALA A 594 5.32 19.66 -14.00
C ALA A 594 3.94 19.39 -14.61
N TYR A 595 2.86 19.74 -13.91
CA TYR A 595 1.49 19.57 -14.40
C TYR A 595 1.22 20.37 -15.67
N GLN A 596 1.65 21.62 -15.71
CA GLN A 596 1.54 22.45 -16.90
C GLN A 596 2.27 21.81 -18.10
N GLY A 597 3.50 21.34 -17.92
CA GLY A 597 4.28 20.71 -18.99
C GLY A 597 3.61 19.43 -19.54
N MET A 598 3.05 18.59 -18.65
CA MET A 598 2.30 17.40 -19.04
C MET A 598 1.01 17.77 -19.80
N TRP A 599 0.25 18.74 -19.28
CA TRP A 599 -0.99 19.23 -19.89
C TRP A 599 -0.74 19.86 -21.26
N GLU A 600 0.20 20.77 -21.41
CA GLU A 600 0.55 21.41 -22.68
C GLU A 600 0.96 20.39 -23.74
N ARG A 601 1.74 19.37 -23.33
CA ARG A 601 2.14 18.29 -24.22
C ARG A 601 0.91 17.50 -24.72
N SER A 602 -0.01 17.20 -23.82
CA SER A 602 -1.29 16.55 -24.15
C SER A 602 -2.14 17.42 -25.09
N GLN A 603 -2.25 18.71 -24.80
CA GLN A 603 -3.01 19.65 -25.65
C GLN A 603 -2.44 19.76 -27.07
N ARG A 604 -1.14 19.61 -27.23
CA ARG A 604 -0.49 19.55 -28.56
C ARG A 604 -0.66 18.18 -29.25
N GLY A 605 -1.31 17.19 -28.61
CA GLY A 605 -1.46 15.83 -29.14
C GLY A 605 -0.15 15.05 -29.20
N GLN A 606 0.84 15.44 -28.42
CA GLN A 606 2.12 14.75 -28.34
C GLN A 606 2.06 13.59 -27.36
N PRO A 607 2.70 12.45 -27.66
CA PRO A 607 2.74 11.33 -26.73
C PRO A 607 3.52 11.69 -25.46
N PRO A 608 3.29 11.01 -24.31
CA PRO A 608 4.06 11.21 -23.10
C PRO A 608 5.58 11.04 -23.35
N ALA A 609 6.37 11.96 -22.81
CA ALA A 609 7.83 11.90 -22.84
C ALA A 609 8.41 12.46 -21.54
N SER A 610 9.56 11.93 -21.13
CA SER A 610 10.25 12.42 -19.95
C SER A 610 10.80 13.83 -20.16
N PHE A 611 10.73 14.63 -19.11
CA PHE A 611 11.30 15.97 -19.08
C PHE A 611 11.69 16.38 -17.66
N ALA A 612 12.54 17.37 -17.54
CA ALA A 612 12.90 18.01 -16.26
C ALA A 612 12.16 19.34 -16.12
N VAL A 613 11.73 19.62 -14.90
CA VAL A 613 11.22 20.92 -14.50
C VAL A 613 12.40 21.83 -14.19
N GLU A 614 12.41 23.03 -14.74
CA GLU A 614 13.46 24.00 -14.47
C GLU A 614 13.41 24.49 -13.02
N PRO A 615 14.56 24.57 -12.33
CA PRO A 615 14.62 25.08 -10.97
C PRO A 615 14.16 26.54 -10.89
N LEU A 616 13.31 26.85 -9.93
CA LEU A 616 12.96 28.24 -9.64
C LEU A 616 14.18 28.99 -9.06
N PRO A 617 14.35 30.30 -9.34
CA PRO A 617 15.40 31.10 -8.71
C PRO A 617 15.35 31.03 -7.18
N VAL A 618 16.51 31.08 -6.54
CA VAL A 618 16.60 31.14 -5.07
C VAL A 618 15.95 32.43 -4.58
N GLY A 619 14.99 32.32 -3.66
CA GLY A 619 14.24 33.49 -3.15
C GLY A 619 12.95 33.83 -3.91
N ALA A 620 12.60 33.09 -4.96
CA ALA A 620 11.36 33.30 -5.73
C ALA A 620 10.07 32.88 -5.00
N SER A 621 10.16 32.39 -3.76
CA SER A 621 9.00 32.02 -2.93
C SER A 621 8.20 33.23 -2.39
N ALA A 622 8.71 34.44 -2.50
CA ALA A 622 8.07 35.68 -2.04
C ALA A 622 7.94 36.70 -3.17
N GLY A 623 7.00 36.51 -4.08
CA GLY A 623 6.76 37.57 -5.05
C GLY A 623 6.12 37.14 -6.37
N ILE A 624 4.88 36.71 -6.32
CA ILE A 624 3.94 37.09 -7.39
C ILE A 624 3.05 38.14 -6.75
N ALA A 625 3.38 39.42 -7.05
CA ALA A 625 2.56 40.57 -6.70
C ALA A 625 1.13 40.41 -7.24
N PRO A 626 0.14 41.11 -6.65
CA PRO A 626 -1.28 40.92 -6.81
C PRO A 626 -1.78 40.98 -8.24
#